data_421e082a7ebd84b7b64b94bf6f22afc4
#
_entry.id   421e082a7ebd84b7b64b94bf6f22afc4
#
_cell.length_a   1.000
_cell.length_b   1.000
_cell.length_c   1.000
_cell.angle_alpha   90.00
_cell.angle_beta   90.00
_cell.angle_gamma   90.00
#
_symmetry.space_group_name_H-M   'P 1'
#
loop_
_entity.id
_entity.type
_entity.pdbx_description
1 polymer ?
#
loop_
_entity_poly.entity_id
_entity_poly.type
_entity_poly.pdbx_seq_one_letter_code
_entity_poly.pdbx_strand_id
1 'polypeptide(L)'
;MHAAVLHTIGTVPRYEEFPEPVIGDKDGEVIVHVHAASLKPVDKQLASGSHYASRSELPRVAGSDGVGHLDNGQRIFFGGPRPPYGAMAQRTVVPRAFTFPIPENVNDETAAALPNPGVSAWLSLAYRAKLGRGENVLILGATGVTGKLAVKIAKLLGAARVVAAGRDQQALHALHELGADATISLALPATELSEAFLREAGQSGFQVVIDYVWGGPAEAFLAAITRREFVAIQSETRFVQVGESAAPTITLPAAVLRSTALTILGTAGIPARDVLVEAFQQVMAYAAKGDLHIDTERVPLADIENAWQRDQRGRRLVIIP
;
A
#
# COMPACT_ATOMS: atom_id res chain seq x y z
N MET A 1 6.77 6.10 -29.00
CA MET A 1 5.60 5.56 -28.28
C MET A 1 4.86 6.64 -27.51
N HIS A 2 3.56 6.50 -27.28
CA HIS A 2 2.85 7.43 -26.40
C HIS A 2 3.08 7.11 -24.92
N ALA A 3 3.18 8.14 -24.09
CA ALA A 3 3.49 8.02 -22.65
C ALA A 3 2.95 9.21 -21.84
N ALA A 4 2.85 9.03 -20.52
CA ALA A 4 2.58 10.09 -19.55
C ALA A 4 3.92 10.72 -19.12
N VAL A 5 4.31 11.83 -19.73
CA VAL A 5 5.63 12.43 -19.58
C VAL A 5 5.63 13.59 -18.57
N LEU A 6 6.50 13.51 -17.59
CA LEU A 6 6.73 14.55 -16.59
C LEU A 6 7.93 15.42 -17.00
N HIS A 7 7.69 16.71 -17.22
CA HIS A 7 8.71 17.70 -17.61
C HIS A 7 9.23 18.52 -16.44
N THR A 8 8.42 18.66 -15.39
CA THR A 8 8.78 19.46 -14.21
C THR A 8 8.29 18.73 -12.96
N ILE A 9 9.12 18.65 -11.94
CA ILE A 9 8.74 18.07 -10.64
C ILE A 9 7.56 18.85 -10.07
N GLY A 10 6.56 18.13 -9.57
CA GLY A 10 5.34 18.70 -8.98
C GLY A 10 4.24 19.04 -9.97
N THR A 11 4.45 18.86 -11.27
CA THR A 11 3.42 19.10 -12.29
C THR A 11 2.66 17.80 -12.65
N VAL A 12 1.58 17.95 -13.41
CA VAL A 12 0.83 16.83 -13.99
C VAL A 12 1.60 16.30 -15.21
N PRO A 13 1.78 14.98 -15.35
CA PRO A 13 2.35 14.40 -16.56
C PRO A 13 1.46 14.66 -17.76
N ARG A 14 2.06 14.86 -18.95
CA ARG A 14 1.35 15.11 -20.21
C ARG A 14 1.31 13.85 -21.08
N TYR A 15 0.23 13.67 -21.80
CA TYR A 15 0.14 12.64 -22.82
C TYR A 15 0.85 13.12 -24.09
N GLU A 16 1.97 12.49 -24.43
CA GLU A 16 2.77 12.88 -25.61
C GLU A 16 3.64 11.74 -26.13
N GLU A 17 4.31 11.97 -27.25
CA GLU A 17 5.29 11.03 -27.78
C GLU A 17 6.58 11.05 -26.94
N PHE A 18 7.11 9.87 -26.67
CA PHE A 18 8.38 9.65 -25.96
C PHE A 18 9.22 8.60 -26.70
N PRO A 19 10.56 8.66 -26.66
CA PRO A 19 11.41 7.68 -27.30
C PRO A 19 11.08 6.25 -26.91
N GLU A 20 11.20 5.32 -27.87
CA GLU A 20 11.03 3.89 -27.60
C GLU A 20 12.07 3.40 -26.57
N PRO A 21 11.67 2.49 -25.65
CA PRO A 21 12.62 1.91 -24.72
C PRO A 21 13.61 1.00 -25.47
N VAL A 22 14.86 1.12 -25.10
CA VAL A 22 15.93 0.24 -25.60
C VAL A 22 16.52 -0.52 -24.42
N ILE A 23 16.87 -1.79 -24.64
CA ILE A 23 17.63 -2.59 -23.65
C ILE A 23 19.02 -1.95 -23.52
N GLY A 24 19.46 -1.68 -22.31
CA GLY A 24 20.79 -1.15 -22.04
C GLY A 24 21.87 -2.24 -22.10
N ASP A 25 23.12 -1.83 -21.87
CA ASP A 25 24.28 -2.74 -21.85
C ASP A 25 24.29 -3.70 -20.63
N LYS A 26 23.33 -3.58 -19.73
CA LYS A 26 23.21 -4.45 -18.54
C LYS A 26 22.39 -5.69 -18.88
N ASP A 27 23.02 -6.85 -18.76
CA ASP A 27 22.32 -8.14 -18.85
C ASP A 27 21.15 -8.19 -17.86
N GLY A 28 20.02 -8.75 -18.33
CA GLY A 28 18.87 -9.00 -17.47
C GLY A 28 17.75 -7.95 -17.55
N GLU A 29 17.76 -7.03 -18.51
CA GLU A 29 16.61 -6.18 -18.82
C GLU A 29 15.67 -6.84 -19.85
N VAL A 30 14.41 -6.47 -19.80
CA VAL A 30 13.39 -6.88 -20.77
C VAL A 30 12.49 -5.72 -21.15
N ILE A 31 12.04 -5.69 -22.40
CA ILE A 31 10.98 -4.78 -22.85
C ILE A 31 9.63 -5.40 -22.50
N VAL A 32 8.71 -4.58 -22.01
CA VAL A 32 7.34 -4.94 -21.69
C VAL A 32 6.39 -4.11 -22.55
N HIS A 33 5.49 -4.76 -23.25
CA HIS A 33 4.32 -4.15 -23.88
C HIS A 33 3.25 -3.96 -22.82
N VAL A 34 3.00 -2.74 -22.42
CA VAL A 34 2.14 -2.43 -21.27
C VAL A 34 0.67 -2.54 -21.66
N HIS A 35 -0.11 -3.25 -20.87
CA HIS A 35 -1.57 -3.34 -20.99
C HIS A 35 -2.30 -2.46 -19.99
N ALA A 36 -1.76 -2.34 -18.76
CA ALA A 36 -2.39 -1.61 -17.69
C ALA A 36 -1.35 -1.15 -16.66
N ALA A 37 -1.48 0.08 -16.19
CA ALA A 37 -0.69 0.63 -15.09
C ALA A 37 -1.60 1.34 -14.10
N SER A 38 -1.55 1.00 -12.80
CA SER A 38 -2.41 1.67 -11.83
C SER A 38 -1.83 3.01 -11.39
N LEU A 39 -2.68 4.04 -11.28
CA LEU A 39 -2.29 5.33 -10.71
C LEU A 39 -2.43 5.28 -9.18
N LYS A 40 -1.32 5.46 -8.48
CA LYS A 40 -1.22 5.33 -7.02
C LYS A 40 -0.80 6.64 -6.35
N PRO A 41 -1.07 6.83 -5.05
CA PRO A 41 -0.52 7.96 -4.30
C PRO A 41 1.01 8.05 -4.40
N VAL A 42 1.72 6.91 -4.37
CA VAL A 42 3.18 6.88 -4.50
C VAL A 42 3.67 7.40 -5.86
N ASP A 43 2.93 7.18 -6.96
CA ASP A 43 3.31 7.74 -8.26
C ASP A 43 3.22 9.27 -8.24
N LYS A 44 2.18 9.83 -7.58
CA LYS A 44 2.04 11.28 -7.38
C LYS A 44 3.14 11.84 -6.46
N GLN A 45 3.50 11.13 -5.40
CA GLN A 45 4.60 11.51 -4.49
C GLN A 45 5.96 11.46 -5.20
N LEU A 46 6.22 10.44 -6.02
CA LEU A 46 7.43 10.34 -6.85
C LEU A 46 7.51 11.49 -7.85
N ALA A 47 6.39 11.86 -8.48
CA ALA A 47 6.33 12.96 -9.44
C ALA A 47 6.46 14.33 -8.78
N SER A 48 5.95 14.52 -7.56
CA SER A 48 6.04 15.78 -6.81
C SER A 48 7.37 15.99 -6.10
N GLY A 49 8.24 14.96 -6.05
CA GLY A 49 9.52 15.05 -5.32
C GLY A 49 9.39 14.85 -3.80
N SER A 50 8.18 14.59 -3.28
CA SER A 50 7.95 14.43 -1.84
C SER A 50 8.32 13.05 -1.28
N HIS A 51 8.48 12.04 -2.14
CA HIS A 51 8.88 10.70 -1.73
C HIS A 51 10.40 10.59 -1.63
N TYR A 52 10.94 9.88 -0.63
CA TYR A 52 12.38 9.69 -0.44
C TYR A 52 13.10 9.03 -1.64
N ALA A 53 12.38 8.27 -2.47
CA ALA A 53 12.90 7.65 -3.69
C ALA A 53 12.64 8.49 -4.96
N SER A 54 12.20 9.75 -4.82
CA SER A 54 12.00 10.65 -5.96
C SER A 54 13.32 10.93 -6.68
N ARG A 55 13.23 11.07 -8.01
CA ARG A 55 14.38 11.34 -8.87
C ARG A 55 14.26 12.72 -9.49
N SER A 56 15.39 13.36 -9.75
CA SER A 56 15.47 14.71 -10.35
C SER A 56 15.56 14.70 -11.86
N GLU A 57 15.89 13.55 -12.49
CA GLU A 57 16.07 13.45 -13.95
C GLU A 57 14.75 13.70 -14.69
N LEU A 58 14.78 14.54 -15.70
CA LEU A 58 13.65 14.96 -16.54
C LEU A 58 14.12 15.16 -17.99
N PRO A 59 13.24 14.97 -19.02
CA PRO A 59 11.89 14.45 -18.89
C PRO A 59 11.87 12.95 -18.58
N ARG A 60 10.80 12.48 -17.93
CA ARG A 60 10.62 11.07 -17.62
C ARG A 60 9.17 10.64 -17.70
N VAL A 61 8.94 9.35 -17.94
CA VAL A 61 7.60 8.74 -17.94
C VAL A 61 7.17 8.41 -16.51
N ALA A 62 5.91 8.67 -16.17
CA ALA A 62 5.31 8.36 -14.89
C ALA A 62 4.97 6.85 -14.75
N GLY A 63 4.71 6.41 -13.51
CA GLY A 63 4.27 5.04 -13.18
C GLY A 63 5.41 4.12 -12.75
N SER A 64 5.20 3.44 -11.62
CA SER A 64 6.20 2.61 -10.94
C SER A 64 6.07 1.11 -11.22
N ASP A 65 4.90 0.65 -11.64
CA ASP A 65 4.58 -0.74 -11.92
C ASP A 65 3.35 -0.88 -12.82
N GLY A 66 3.15 -2.06 -13.36
CA GLY A 66 2.05 -2.35 -14.27
C GLY A 66 1.99 -3.81 -14.69
N VAL A 67 1.13 -4.07 -15.65
CA VAL A 67 0.90 -5.38 -16.30
C VAL A 67 1.12 -5.25 -17.79
N GLY A 68 1.65 -6.28 -18.37
CA GLY A 68 1.86 -6.36 -19.82
C GLY A 68 2.34 -7.73 -20.24
N HIS A 69 2.87 -7.83 -21.45
CA HIS A 69 3.51 -9.06 -21.92
C HIS A 69 4.91 -8.80 -22.46
N LEU A 70 5.74 -9.80 -22.37
CA LEU A 70 7.06 -9.85 -23.00
C LEU A 70 6.92 -10.18 -24.49
N ASP A 71 7.99 -10.00 -25.28
CA ASP A 71 8.03 -10.32 -26.71
C ASP A 71 7.69 -11.80 -27.00
N ASN A 72 7.91 -12.71 -26.05
CA ASN A 72 7.56 -14.11 -26.15
C ASN A 72 6.08 -14.41 -25.82
N GLY A 73 5.26 -13.37 -25.57
CA GLY A 73 3.84 -13.47 -25.22
C GLY A 73 3.56 -13.78 -23.75
N GLN A 74 4.57 -13.95 -22.90
CA GLN A 74 4.38 -14.21 -21.47
C GLN A 74 3.75 -12.99 -20.79
N ARG A 75 2.58 -13.18 -20.16
CA ARG A 75 1.87 -12.15 -19.38
C ARG A 75 2.48 -12.02 -17.99
N ILE A 76 2.83 -10.80 -17.60
CA ILE A 76 3.54 -10.52 -16.35
C ILE A 76 3.04 -9.25 -15.69
N PHE A 77 3.14 -9.20 -14.34
CA PHE A 77 3.26 -7.96 -13.59
C PHE A 77 4.73 -7.56 -13.57
N PHE A 78 4.99 -6.27 -13.64
CA PHE A 78 6.35 -5.73 -13.56
C PHE A 78 6.42 -4.53 -12.61
N GLY A 79 7.58 -4.34 -12.00
CA GLY A 79 7.90 -3.18 -11.19
C GLY A 79 9.26 -2.58 -11.55
N GLY A 80 9.52 -1.37 -11.04
CA GLY A 80 10.82 -0.72 -11.13
C GLY A 80 11.32 -0.44 -12.56
N PRO A 81 10.51 0.21 -13.42
CA PRO A 81 10.99 0.63 -14.74
C PRO A 81 12.29 1.41 -14.66
N ARG A 82 13.18 1.18 -15.63
CA ARG A 82 14.46 1.90 -15.70
C ARG A 82 14.25 3.33 -16.20
N PRO A 83 14.73 4.33 -15.48
CA PRO A 83 14.68 5.72 -15.95
C PRO A 83 15.36 5.91 -17.32
N PRO A 84 14.80 6.80 -18.18
CA PRO A 84 13.70 7.70 -17.90
C PRO A 84 12.32 7.10 -18.13
N TYR A 85 12.22 5.78 -18.34
CA TYR A 85 10.97 5.07 -18.62
C TYR A 85 10.14 4.84 -17.35
N GLY A 86 8.82 4.69 -17.53
CA GLY A 86 7.83 4.41 -16.49
C GLY A 86 6.75 3.46 -17.02
N ALA A 87 5.81 3.10 -16.15
CA ALA A 87 4.76 2.15 -16.48
C ALA A 87 3.56 2.75 -17.24
N MET A 88 3.36 4.09 -17.17
CA MET A 88 2.26 4.75 -17.87
C MET A 88 2.66 5.14 -19.29
N ALA A 89 2.92 4.12 -20.12
CA ALA A 89 3.33 4.21 -21.52
C ALA A 89 2.93 2.94 -22.25
N GLN A 90 2.96 2.96 -23.58
CA GLN A 90 2.72 1.78 -24.42
C GLN A 90 3.77 0.68 -24.22
N ARG A 91 5.02 1.06 -23.92
CA ARG A 91 6.14 0.14 -23.66
C ARG A 91 7.02 0.68 -22.56
N THR A 92 7.72 -0.22 -21.88
CA THR A 92 8.72 0.15 -20.89
C THR A 92 9.86 -0.87 -20.86
N VAL A 93 10.94 -0.56 -20.17
CA VAL A 93 12.06 -1.48 -19.93
C VAL A 93 12.24 -1.67 -18.44
N VAL A 94 12.34 -2.92 -18.00
CA VAL A 94 12.43 -3.31 -16.59
C VAL A 94 13.50 -4.37 -16.37
N PRO A 95 14.10 -4.46 -15.18
CA PRO A 95 14.91 -5.61 -14.83
C PRO A 95 14.05 -6.88 -14.81
N ARG A 96 14.50 -7.94 -15.47
CA ARG A 96 13.79 -9.25 -15.48
C ARG A 96 13.52 -9.77 -14.07
N ALA A 97 14.39 -9.45 -13.11
CA ALA A 97 14.20 -9.82 -11.70
C ALA A 97 12.94 -9.23 -11.06
N PHE A 98 12.36 -8.16 -11.62
CA PHE A 98 11.13 -7.53 -11.17
C PHE A 98 9.92 -7.83 -12.08
N THR A 99 9.97 -8.96 -12.77
CA THR A 99 8.81 -9.51 -13.52
C THR A 99 8.25 -10.72 -12.78
N PHE A 100 6.92 -10.80 -12.68
CA PHE A 100 6.21 -11.83 -11.93
C PHE A 100 5.07 -12.39 -12.79
N PRO A 101 4.97 -13.70 -12.98
CA PRO A 101 3.85 -14.31 -13.69
C PRO A 101 2.51 -14.01 -13.01
N ILE A 102 1.47 -13.78 -13.81
CA ILE A 102 0.12 -13.50 -13.33
C ILE A 102 -0.77 -14.73 -13.58
N PRO A 103 -1.62 -15.16 -12.62
CA PRO A 103 -2.60 -16.21 -12.86
C PRO A 103 -3.55 -15.83 -14.00
N GLU A 104 -3.90 -16.81 -14.85
CA GLU A 104 -4.71 -16.58 -16.06
C GLU A 104 -6.11 -16.01 -15.76
N ASN A 105 -6.69 -16.41 -14.64
CA ASN A 105 -8.03 -15.98 -14.20
C ASN A 105 -8.07 -14.64 -13.48
N VAL A 106 -6.94 -13.91 -13.36
CA VAL A 106 -6.88 -12.54 -12.83
C VAL A 106 -6.80 -11.58 -14.01
N ASN A 107 -7.75 -10.66 -14.14
CA ASN A 107 -7.73 -9.67 -15.21
C ASN A 107 -6.63 -8.62 -15.06
N ASP A 108 -6.33 -7.86 -16.11
CA ASP A 108 -5.23 -6.90 -16.13
C ASP A 108 -5.43 -5.75 -15.15
N GLU A 109 -6.66 -5.27 -14.95
CA GLU A 109 -6.98 -4.20 -14.04
C GLU A 109 -6.67 -4.59 -12.59
N THR A 110 -7.14 -5.76 -12.18
CA THR A 110 -6.85 -6.32 -10.85
C THR A 110 -5.34 -6.58 -10.69
N ALA A 111 -4.72 -7.18 -11.70
CA ALA A 111 -3.30 -7.50 -11.68
C ALA A 111 -2.39 -6.24 -11.67
N ALA A 112 -2.82 -5.12 -12.25
CA ALA A 112 -2.11 -3.84 -12.17
C ALA A 112 -2.36 -3.09 -10.85
N ALA A 113 -3.56 -3.23 -10.26
CA ALA A 113 -3.96 -2.42 -9.11
C ALA A 113 -3.65 -3.06 -7.76
N LEU A 114 -3.77 -4.39 -7.67
CA LEU A 114 -3.71 -5.13 -6.40
C LEU A 114 -2.29 -5.35 -5.84
N PRO A 115 -1.24 -5.66 -6.64
CA PRO A 115 0.05 -6.07 -6.08
C PRO A 115 0.67 -5.03 -5.15
N ASN A 116 0.75 -3.78 -5.56
CA ASN A 116 1.37 -2.75 -4.72
C ASN A 116 0.73 -2.63 -3.33
N PRO A 117 -0.58 -2.35 -3.16
CA PRO A 117 -1.20 -2.26 -1.85
C PRO A 117 -1.33 -3.63 -1.16
N GLY A 118 -1.57 -4.71 -1.89
CA GLY A 118 -1.73 -6.05 -1.35
C GLY A 118 -0.42 -6.61 -0.78
N VAL A 119 0.68 -6.48 -1.50
CA VAL A 119 2.02 -6.89 -1.03
C VAL A 119 2.44 -6.03 0.16
N SER A 120 2.17 -4.72 0.15
CA SER A 120 2.44 -3.85 1.30
C SER A 120 1.69 -4.31 2.55
N ALA A 121 0.39 -4.61 2.44
CA ALA A 121 -0.42 -5.10 3.55
C ALA A 121 0.04 -6.49 4.02
N TRP A 122 0.33 -7.41 3.09
CA TRP A 122 0.83 -8.74 3.40
C TRP A 122 2.16 -8.69 4.15
N LEU A 123 3.14 -7.96 3.63
CA LEU A 123 4.45 -7.83 4.25
C LEU A 123 4.36 -7.19 5.65
N SER A 124 3.50 -6.19 5.82
CA SER A 124 3.29 -5.54 7.12
C SER A 124 2.73 -6.51 8.16
N LEU A 125 1.74 -7.33 7.79
CA LEU A 125 1.09 -8.28 8.69
C LEU A 125 1.91 -9.56 8.88
N ALA A 126 2.27 -10.24 7.78
CA ALA A 126 2.88 -11.58 7.85
C ALA A 126 4.38 -11.51 8.15
N TYR A 127 5.12 -10.57 7.54
CA TYR A 127 6.57 -10.52 7.62
C TYR A 127 7.08 -9.59 8.74
N ARG A 128 6.55 -8.35 8.81
CA ARG A 128 7.00 -7.37 9.82
C ARG A 128 6.38 -7.60 11.18
N ALA A 129 5.06 -7.63 11.25
CA ALA A 129 4.33 -7.90 12.49
C ALA A 129 4.39 -9.38 12.89
N LYS A 130 4.63 -10.29 11.96
CA LYS A 130 4.57 -11.75 12.19
C LYS A 130 3.27 -12.13 12.90
N LEU A 131 2.14 -11.69 12.33
CA LEU A 131 0.81 -11.93 12.90
C LEU A 131 0.58 -13.41 13.16
N GLY A 132 0.35 -13.73 14.42
CA GLY A 132 -0.02 -15.08 14.88
C GLY A 132 -1.53 -15.31 14.79
N ARG A 133 -1.91 -16.59 14.62
CA ARG A 133 -3.33 -16.95 14.70
C ARG A 133 -3.87 -16.66 16.10
N GLY A 134 -5.07 -16.08 16.16
CA GLY A 134 -5.71 -15.74 17.43
C GLY A 134 -5.34 -14.38 18.01
N GLU A 135 -4.47 -13.62 17.36
CA GLU A 135 -4.10 -12.26 17.80
C GLU A 135 -5.13 -11.21 17.38
N ASN A 136 -5.19 -10.11 18.13
CA ASN A 136 -6.01 -8.94 17.84
C ASN A 136 -5.22 -7.92 17.07
N VAL A 137 -5.82 -7.39 16.01
CA VAL A 137 -5.21 -6.42 15.09
C VAL A 137 -5.97 -5.10 15.11
N LEU A 138 -5.25 -3.98 15.21
CA LEU A 138 -5.77 -2.65 14.94
C LEU A 138 -5.18 -2.15 13.61
N ILE A 139 -6.03 -1.60 12.74
CA ILE A 139 -5.61 -1.02 11.46
C ILE A 139 -5.99 0.45 11.43
N LEU A 140 -5.01 1.34 11.49
CA LEU A 140 -5.16 2.79 11.37
C LEU A 140 -5.13 3.19 9.89
N GLY A 141 -6.17 3.88 9.41
CA GLY A 141 -6.33 4.22 7.99
C GLY A 141 -6.99 3.11 7.16
N ALA A 142 -7.82 2.29 7.80
CA ALA A 142 -8.47 1.13 7.21
C ALA A 142 -9.42 1.44 6.03
N THR A 143 -9.92 2.67 5.91
CA THR A 143 -10.82 3.08 4.82
C THR A 143 -10.11 3.33 3.49
N GLY A 144 -8.77 3.43 3.49
CA GLY A 144 -7.95 3.51 2.28
C GLY A 144 -7.84 2.17 1.56
N VAL A 145 -7.41 2.19 0.29
CA VAL A 145 -7.25 0.96 -0.53
C VAL A 145 -6.39 -0.08 0.18
N THR A 146 -5.20 0.28 0.65
CA THR A 146 -4.29 -0.65 1.35
C THR A 146 -4.89 -1.11 2.69
N GLY A 147 -5.56 -0.21 3.42
CA GLY A 147 -6.19 -0.52 4.69
C GLY A 147 -7.33 -1.54 4.56
N LYS A 148 -8.19 -1.42 3.53
CA LYS A 148 -9.24 -2.40 3.22
C LYS A 148 -8.64 -3.80 2.97
N LEU A 149 -7.58 -3.87 2.19
CA LEU A 149 -6.85 -5.12 1.95
C LEU A 149 -6.22 -5.66 3.23
N ALA A 150 -5.65 -4.80 4.08
CA ALA A 150 -5.09 -5.23 5.35
C ALA A 150 -6.13 -5.84 6.28
N VAL A 151 -7.37 -5.31 6.34
CA VAL A 151 -8.49 -5.91 7.09
C VAL A 151 -8.74 -7.34 6.61
N LYS A 152 -8.90 -7.52 5.30
CA LYS A 152 -9.15 -8.85 4.72
C LYS A 152 -7.98 -9.81 4.92
N ILE A 153 -6.75 -9.35 4.69
CA ILE A 153 -5.53 -10.16 4.86
C ILE A 153 -5.34 -10.56 6.33
N ALA A 154 -5.61 -9.67 7.30
CA ALA A 154 -5.52 -10.02 8.71
C ALA A 154 -6.46 -11.19 9.06
N LYS A 155 -7.68 -11.18 8.54
CA LYS A 155 -8.62 -12.33 8.72
C LYS A 155 -8.13 -13.59 8.01
N LEU A 156 -7.62 -13.50 6.80
CA LEU A 156 -7.05 -14.65 6.06
C LEU A 156 -5.85 -15.27 6.80
N LEU A 157 -5.05 -14.45 7.49
CA LEU A 157 -3.95 -14.90 8.35
C LEU A 157 -4.40 -15.46 9.70
N GLY A 158 -5.68 -15.34 10.03
CA GLY A 158 -6.28 -15.95 11.25
C GLY A 158 -6.30 -15.03 12.47
N ALA A 159 -6.33 -13.71 12.28
CA ALA A 159 -6.58 -12.76 13.36
C ALA A 159 -7.91 -13.10 14.06
N ALA A 160 -7.92 -13.19 15.40
CA ALA A 160 -9.14 -13.40 16.17
C ALA A 160 -10.07 -12.21 16.05
N ARG A 161 -9.51 -11.02 16.16
CA ARG A 161 -10.26 -9.76 16.08
C ARG A 161 -9.51 -8.73 15.26
N VAL A 162 -10.23 -8.04 14.38
CA VAL A 162 -9.74 -6.92 13.57
C VAL A 162 -10.55 -5.68 13.87
N VAL A 163 -9.91 -4.65 14.44
CA VAL A 163 -10.50 -3.34 14.66
C VAL A 163 -9.98 -2.38 13.58
N ALA A 164 -10.90 -1.77 12.86
CA ALA A 164 -10.58 -0.93 11.72
C ALA A 164 -10.86 0.55 12.04
N ALA A 165 -9.85 1.41 11.90
CA ALA A 165 -9.98 2.83 12.18
C ALA A 165 -9.84 3.69 10.93
N GLY A 166 -10.75 4.69 10.76
CA GLY A 166 -10.77 5.57 9.60
C GLY A 166 -11.61 6.82 9.83
N ARG A 167 -11.61 7.76 8.88
CA ARG A 167 -12.35 9.03 9.02
C ARG A 167 -13.75 8.99 8.39
N ASP A 168 -13.93 8.25 7.32
CA ASP A 168 -15.16 8.19 6.55
C ASP A 168 -16.10 7.15 7.17
N GLN A 169 -17.21 7.60 7.72
CA GLN A 169 -18.21 6.75 8.42
C GLN A 169 -18.85 5.72 7.49
N GLN A 170 -19.18 6.10 6.26
CA GLN A 170 -19.79 5.19 5.31
C GLN A 170 -18.79 4.08 4.91
N ALA A 171 -17.54 4.47 4.64
CA ALA A 171 -16.48 3.51 4.34
C ALA A 171 -16.17 2.60 5.55
N LEU A 172 -16.20 3.12 6.79
CA LEU A 172 -16.03 2.31 8.01
C LEU A 172 -17.10 1.23 8.12
N HIS A 173 -18.38 1.58 7.85
CA HIS A 173 -19.47 0.61 7.90
C HIS A 173 -19.24 -0.56 6.91
N ALA A 174 -18.78 -0.26 5.71
CA ALA A 174 -18.50 -1.29 4.70
C ALA A 174 -17.33 -2.23 5.08
N LEU A 175 -16.46 -1.85 6.03
CA LEU A 175 -15.37 -2.72 6.47
C LEU A 175 -15.82 -3.97 7.23
N HIS A 176 -17.01 -3.98 7.78
CA HIS A 176 -17.59 -5.19 8.41
C HIS A 176 -17.76 -6.32 7.40
N GLU A 177 -18.13 -6.01 6.15
CA GLU A 177 -18.23 -7.00 5.06
C GLU A 177 -16.86 -7.57 4.67
N LEU A 178 -15.79 -6.82 4.91
CA LEU A 178 -14.41 -7.27 4.70
C LEU A 178 -13.84 -8.04 5.90
N GLY A 179 -14.59 -8.14 7.01
CA GLY A 179 -14.21 -8.89 8.19
C GLY A 179 -13.74 -8.03 9.37
N ALA A 180 -13.96 -6.72 9.38
CA ALA A 180 -13.72 -5.92 10.58
C ALA A 180 -14.76 -6.26 11.65
N ASP A 181 -14.31 -6.60 12.85
CA ASP A 181 -15.17 -6.94 13.99
C ASP A 181 -15.69 -5.68 14.70
N ALA A 182 -14.92 -4.59 14.63
CA ALA A 182 -15.32 -3.28 15.14
C ALA A 182 -14.67 -2.16 14.35
N THR A 183 -15.24 -0.95 14.46
CA THR A 183 -14.70 0.24 13.79
C THR A 183 -14.54 1.41 14.76
N ILE A 184 -13.53 2.25 14.51
CA ILE A 184 -13.25 3.48 15.28
C ILE A 184 -13.18 4.66 14.31
N SER A 185 -13.86 5.75 14.63
CA SER A 185 -13.75 7.00 13.89
C SER A 185 -12.47 7.74 14.28
N LEU A 186 -11.57 7.98 13.31
CA LEU A 186 -10.40 8.83 13.49
C LEU A 186 -10.74 10.34 13.43
N ALA A 187 -12.01 10.72 13.27
CA ALA A 187 -12.46 12.10 13.34
C ALA A 187 -12.80 12.54 14.76
N LEU A 188 -12.74 11.64 15.74
CA LEU A 188 -12.96 11.96 17.15
C LEU A 188 -11.85 12.89 17.68
N PRO A 189 -12.17 13.74 18.68
CA PRO A 189 -11.15 14.46 19.45
C PRO A 189 -10.14 13.50 20.09
N ALA A 190 -8.89 13.93 20.29
CA ALA A 190 -7.79 13.06 20.72
C ALA A 190 -8.09 12.27 22.01
N THR A 191 -8.76 12.90 23.00
CA THR A 191 -9.13 12.22 24.25
C THR A 191 -10.15 11.12 24.00
N GLU A 192 -11.24 11.41 23.27
CA GLU A 192 -12.28 10.45 22.94
C GLU A 192 -11.74 9.32 22.06
N LEU A 193 -10.78 9.63 21.17
CA LEU A 193 -10.12 8.65 20.35
C LEU A 193 -9.27 7.68 21.17
N SER A 194 -8.52 8.21 22.17
CA SER A 194 -7.76 7.38 23.11
C SER A 194 -8.68 6.46 23.92
N GLU A 195 -9.80 6.97 24.40
CA GLU A 195 -10.83 6.17 25.11
C GLU A 195 -11.44 5.10 24.21
N ALA A 196 -11.68 5.41 22.94
CA ALA A 196 -12.18 4.44 21.96
C ALA A 196 -11.15 3.31 21.72
N PHE A 197 -9.87 3.63 21.59
CA PHE A 197 -8.82 2.63 21.49
C PHE A 197 -8.75 1.73 22.72
N LEU A 198 -8.83 2.29 23.94
CA LEU A 198 -8.85 1.52 25.19
C LEU A 198 -10.04 0.59 25.27
N ARG A 199 -11.23 1.09 24.95
CA ARG A 199 -12.47 0.30 24.96
C ARG A 199 -12.36 -0.89 24.01
N GLU A 200 -11.90 -0.67 22.76
CA GLU A 200 -11.77 -1.72 21.76
C GLU A 200 -10.60 -2.67 22.02
N ALA A 201 -9.55 -2.23 22.70
CA ALA A 201 -8.45 -3.08 23.15
C ALA A 201 -8.91 -4.09 24.23
N GLY A 202 -9.85 -3.71 25.09
CA GLY A 202 -10.32 -4.53 26.19
C GLY A 202 -9.17 -5.00 27.09
N GLN A 203 -9.32 -6.21 27.65
CA GLN A 203 -8.27 -6.80 28.51
C GLN A 203 -7.10 -7.37 27.73
N SER A 204 -7.35 -7.89 26.53
CA SER A 204 -6.34 -8.59 25.71
C SER A 204 -5.39 -7.64 24.97
N GLY A 205 -5.75 -6.38 24.79
CA GLY A 205 -4.98 -5.42 24.01
C GLY A 205 -4.98 -5.74 22.51
N PHE A 206 -4.15 -5.00 21.77
CA PHE A 206 -3.82 -5.26 20.37
C PHE A 206 -2.39 -5.77 20.29
N GLN A 207 -2.20 -7.00 19.81
CA GLN A 207 -0.88 -7.59 19.59
C GLN A 207 -0.21 -7.02 18.34
N VAL A 208 -1.02 -6.59 17.36
CA VAL A 208 -0.53 -5.99 16.12
C VAL A 208 -1.27 -4.69 15.83
N VAL A 209 -0.53 -3.64 15.49
CA VAL A 209 -1.06 -2.38 14.96
C VAL A 209 -0.41 -2.12 13.61
N ILE A 210 -1.22 -1.92 12.58
CA ILE A 210 -0.76 -1.51 11.25
C ILE A 210 -1.19 -0.06 11.03
N ASP A 211 -0.22 0.80 10.79
CA ASP A 211 -0.46 2.25 10.72
C ASP A 211 -0.14 2.83 9.35
N TYR A 212 -1.18 3.26 8.63
CA TYR A 212 -1.09 3.96 7.35
C TYR A 212 -1.23 5.48 7.47
N VAL A 213 -1.39 6.02 8.67
CA VAL A 213 -1.75 7.44 8.86
C VAL A 213 -0.72 8.26 9.61
N TRP A 214 -0.07 7.68 10.62
CA TRP A 214 0.86 8.37 11.53
C TRP A 214 0.20 9.58 12.24
N GLY A 215 0.98 10.54 12.77
CA GLY A 215 0.45 11.78 13.35
C GLY A 215 -0.47 11.58 14.56
N GLY A 216 -1.48 12.44 14.68
CA GLY A 216 -2.41 12.47 15.81
C GLY A 216 -3.11 11.15 16.13
N PRO A 217 -3.58 10.35 15.17
CA PRO A 217 -4.16 9.03 15.46
C PRO A 217 -3.17 8.06 16.11
N ALA A 218 -1.90 8.05 15.67
CA ALA A 218 -0.86 7.24 16.29
C ALA A 218 -0.56 7.74 17.71
N GLU A 219 -0.45 9.05 17.91
CA GLU A 219 -0.26 9.66 19.25
C GLU A 219 -1.40 9.31 20.21
N ALA A 220 -2.66 9.36 19.76
CA ALA A 220 -3.82 8.99 20.55
C ALA A 220 -3.80 7.51 20.96
N PHE A 221 -3.39 6.61 20.05
CA PHE A 221 -3.20 5.20 20.38
C PHE A 221 -2.07 5.00 21.40
N LEU A 222 -0.91 5.64 21.18
CA LEU A 222 0.23 5.56 22.09
C LEU A 222 -0.12 6.11 23.49
N ALA A 223 -0.90 7.19 23.57
CA ALA A 223 -1.42 7.71 24.83
C ALA A 223 -2.36 6.71 25.51
N ALA A 224 -3.24 6.05 24.76
CA ALA A 224 -4.18 5.07 25.26
C ALA A 224 -3.48 3.87 25.94
N ILE A 225 -2.42 3.34 25.35
CA ILE A 225 -1.70 2.19 25.90
C ILE A 225 -0.71 2.54 27.02
N THR A 226 -0.38 3.83 27.21
CA THR A 226 0.56 4.28 28.24
C THR A 226 -0.01 4.06 29.63
N ARG A 227 0.67 3.26 30.44
CA ARG A 227 0.23 2.94 31.81
C ARG A 227 0.82 3.93 32.81
N ARG A 228 0.01 4.26 33.82
CA ARG A 228 0.42 5.14 34.94
C ARG A 228 0.84 4.34 36.18
N GLU A 229 0.66 3.03 36.17
CA GLU A 229 0.93 2.13 37.29
C GLU A 229 1.87 0.99 36.87
N PHE A 230 2.67 0.49 37.78
CA PHE A 230 3.47 -0.71 37.58
C PHE A 230 2.58 -1.96 37.66
N VAL A 231 2.10 -2.39 36.53
CA VAL A 231 1.31 -3.62 36.39
C VAL A 231 2.03 -4.60 35.49
N ALA A 232 1.77 -5.89 35.67
CA ALA A 232 2.31 -6.92 34.79
C ALA A 232 1.89 -6.70 33.34
N ILE A 233 2.83 -6.78 32.42
CA ILE A 233 2.58 -6.68 30.98
C ILE A 233 1.91 -8.00 30.55
N GLN A 234 0.71 -7.92 30.03
CA GLN A 234 -0.07 -9.09 29.60
C GLN A 234 0.14 -9.46 28.13
N SER A 235 0.47 -8.48 27.28
CA SER A 235 0.71 -8.71 25.86
C SER A 235 1.72 -7.71 25.30
N GLU A 236 2.50 -8.16 24.33
CA GLU A 236 3.39 -7.32 23.52
C GLU A 236 2.60 -6.72 22.36
N THR A 237 2.86 -5.45 22.03
CA THR A 237 2.28 -4.77 20.87
C THR A 237 3.36 -4.49 19.85
N ARG A 238 3.21 -5.05 18.65
CA ARG A 238 4.04 -4.76 17.48
C ARG A 238 3.33 -3.73 16.60
N PHE A 239 3.84 -2.52 16.63
CA PHE A 239 3.32 -1.37 15.89
C PHE A 239 4.12 -1.21 14.61
N VAL A 240 3.52 -1.48 13.43
CA VAL A 240 4.16 -1.36 12.12
C VAL A 240 3.73 -0.04 11.48
N GLN A 241 4.68 0.89 11.36
CA GLN A 241 4.50 2.16 10.64
C GLN A 241 4.69 1.91 9.14
N VAL A 242 3.65 2.23 8.35
CA VAL A 242 3.59 1.99 6.90
C VAL A 242 3.42 3.28 6.10
N GLY A 243 2.59 4.21 6.60
CA GLY A 243 2.28 5.46 5.89
C GLY A 243 2.10 6.65 6.82
N GLU A 244 2.02 7.84 6.22
CA GLU A 244 2.03 9.12 6.95
C GLU A 244 0.93 10.08 6.47
N SER A 245 -0.23 9.54 6.09
CA SER A 245 -1.29 10.34 5.45
C SER A 245 -1.92 11.41 6.37
N ALA A 246 -1.74 11.35 7.68
CA ALA A 246 -2.19 12.38 8.62
C ALA A 246 -1.09 13.38 8.97
N ALA A 247 0.14 12.93 9.19
CA ALA A 247 1.30 13.81 9.42
C ALA A 247 2.61 13.02 9.26
N PRO A 248 3.74 13.69 8.91
CA PRO A 248 5.05 13.05 8.74
C PRO A 248 5.76 12.74 10.07
N THR A 249 5.30 13.31 11.18
CA THR A 249 5.94 13.21 12.50
C THR A 249 4.93 12.93 13.61
N ILE A 250 5.42 12.36 14.71
CA ILE A 250 4.68 12.22 15.98
C ILE A 250 5.53 12.72 17.15
N THR A 251 4.86 13.04 18.25
CA THR A 251 5.47 13.16 19.57
C THR A 251 5.39 11.82 20.29
N LEU A 252 6.53 11.24 20.66
CA LEU A 252 6.61 9.97 21.37
C LEU A 252 7.22 10.20 22.78
N PRO A 253 6.40 10.26 23.84
CA PRO A 253 6.92 10.38 25.20
C PRO A 253 7.69 9.12 25.60
N ALA A 254 8.85 9.28 26.23
CA ALA A 254 9.66 8.15 26.70
C ALA A 254 8.91 7.23 27.68
N ALA A 255 7.90 7.75 28.39
CA ALA A 255 7.03 6.97 29.26
C ALA A 255 6.31 5.85 28.53
N VAL A 256 5.88 6.05 27.28
CA VAL A 256 5.24 5.03 26.45
C VAL A 256 6.12 3.78 26.38
N LEU A 257 7.39 3.96 25.98
CA LEU A 257 8.33 2.85 25.82
C LEU A 257 8.72 2.16 27.13
N ARG A 258 8.65 2.88 28.26
CA ARG A 258 9.00 2.32 29.57
C ARG A 258 7.83 1.65 30.29
N SER A 259 6.59 2.00 29.95
CA SER A 259 5.40 1.48 30.63
C SER A 259 4.63 0.43 29.83
N THR A 260 5.08 0.11 28.62
CA THR A 260 4.41 -0.84 27.71
C THR A 260 5.42 -1.81 27.11
N ALA A 261 4.96 -2.97 26.65
CA ALA A 261 5.75 -3.86 25.80
C ALA A 261 5.52 -3.50 24.33
N LEU A 262 5.87 -2.28 23.94
CA LEU A 262 5.70 -1.76 22.59
C LEU A 262 6.99 -1.92 21.77
N THR A 263 6.87 -2.53 20.59
CA THR A 263 7.90 -2.52 19.56
C THR A 263 7.40 -1.74 18.35
N ILE A 264 8.08 -0.67 17.96
CA ILE A 264 7.77 0.11 16.74
C ILE A 264 8.67 -0.38 15.61
N LEU A 265 8.05 -0.77 14.51
CA LEU A 265 8.70 -1.34 13.33
C LEU A 265 8.38 -0.49 12.09
N GLY A 266 9.36 -0.27 11.23
CA GLY A 266 9.14 0.25 9.88
C GLY A 266 8.97 -0.88 8.87
N THR A 267 8.55 -0.55 7.65
CA THR A 267 8.39 -1.52 6.54
C THR A 267 9.71 -1.96 5.91
N ALA A 268 10.83 -1.29 6.26
CA ALA A 268 12.21 -1.65 5.88
C ALA A 268 12.52 -1.66 4.37
N GLY A 269 11.84 -0.83 3.58
CA GLY A 269 12.10 -0.74 2.15
C GLY A 269 11.73 -2.00 1.36
N ILE A 270 12.51 -2.35 0.34
CA ILE A 270 12.29 -3.56 -0.47
C ILE A 270 12.91 -4.76 0.26
N PRO A 271 12.12 -5.79 0.60
CA PRO A 271 12.65 -7.00 1.25
C PRO A 271 13.51 -7.82 0.27
N ALA A 272 14.14 -8.88 0.79
CA ALA A 272 14.82 -9.86 -0.04
C ALA A 272 13.88 -10.43 -1.12
N ARG A 273 14.45 -10.79 -2.28
CA ARG A 273 13.65 -11.14 -3.47
C ARG A 273 12.72 -12.34 -3.23
N ASP A 274 13.15 -13.33 -2.49
CA ASP A 274 12.35 -14.50 -2.12
C ASP A 274 11.11 -14.13 -1.30
N VAL A 275 11.26 -13.25 -0.31
CA VAL A 275 10.16 -12.71 0.49
C VAL A 275 9.18 -11.89 -0.37
N LEU A 276 9.70 -11.10 -1.32
CA LEU A 276 8.86 -10.33 -2.22
C LEU A 276 8.07 -11.24 -3.18
N VAL A 277 8.73 -12.27 -3.73
CA VAL A 277 8.10 -13.27 -4.61
C VAL A 277 6.99 -14.01 -3.87
N GLU A 278 7.27 -14.48 -2.66
CA GLU A 278 6.29 -15.17 -1.82
C GLU A 278 5.07 -14.25 -1.54
N ALA A 279 5.30 -13.02 -1.09
CA ALA A 279 4.21 -12.08 -0.82
C ALA A 279 3.36 -11.80 -2.07
N PHE A 280 3.99 -11.60 -3.23
CA PHE A 280 3.30 -11.43 -4.50
C PHE A 280 2.44 -12.66 -4.84
N GLN A 281 3.02 -13.87 -4.76
CA GLN A 281 2.33 -15.11 -5.07
C GLN A 281 1.12 -15.34 -4.15
N GLN A 282 1.25 -15.07 -2.85
CA GLN A 282 0.14 -15.18 -1.90
C GLN A 282 -1.00 -14.20 -2.23
N VAL A 283 -0.67 -12.94 -2.47
CA VAL A 283 -1.66 -11.92 -2.84
C VAL A 283 -2.38 -12.30 -4.13
N MET A 284 -1.65 -12.73 -5.16
CA MET A 284 -2.24 -13.12 -6.44
C MET A 284 -3.03 -14.42 -6.35
N ALA A 285 -2.63 -15.37 -5.50
CA ALA A 285 -3.40 -16.59 -5.24
C ALA A 285 -4.75 -16.28 -4.56
N TYR A 286 -4.80 -15.35 -3.62
CA TYR A 286 -6.06 -14.88 -3.02
C TYR A 286 -6.92 -14.10 -4.02
N ALA A 287 -6.30 -13.31 -4.90
CA ALA A 287 -7.04 -12.64 -5.97
C ALA A 287 -7.67 -13.65 -6.94
N ALA A 288 -6.92 -14.67 -7.34
CA ALA A 288 -7.40 -15.73 -8.22
C ALA A 288 -8.56 -16.55 -7.64
N LYS A 289 -8.65 -16.64 -6.30
CA LYS A 289 -9.78 -17.26 -5.58
C LYS A 289 -10.97 -16.31 -5.37
N GLY A 290 -10.82 -15.02 -5.66
CA GLY A 290 -11.82 -13.99 -5.36
C GLY A 290 -11.81 -13.51 -3.89
N ASP A 291 -10.86 -13.94 -3.07
CA ASP A 291 -10.75 -13.55 -1.67
C ASP A 291 -10.23 -12.12 -1.48
N LEU A 292 -9.38 -11.64 -2.41
CA LEU A 292 -8.91 -10.25 -2.45
C LEU A 292 -9.45 -9.56 -3.70
N HIS A 293 -10.09 -8.43 -3.48
CA HIS A 293 -10.65 -7.58 -4.53
C HIS A 293 -10.23 -6.13 -4.34
N ILE A 294 -10.14 -5.40 -5.43
CA ILE A 294 -9.88 -3.97 -5.46
C ILE A 294 -10.79 -3.31 -6.50
N ASP A 295 -11.51 -2.28 -6.12
CA ASP A 295 -12.33 -1.53 -7.05
C ASP A 295 -11.45 -0.75 -8.02
N THR A 296 -11.64 -0.97 -9.31
CA THR A 296 -10.88 -0.34 -10.37
C THR A 296 -11.76 0.45 -11.32
N GLU A 297 -11.16 1.46 -11.95
CA GLU A 297 -11.78 2.22 -13.04
C GLU A 297 -10.75 2.39 -14.14
N ARG A 298 -11.11 1.95 -15.37
CA ARG A 298 -10.25 2.09 -16.56
C ARG A 298 -10.25 3.53 -17.05
N VAL A 299 -9.07 4.05 -17.34
CA VAL A 299 -8.88 5.39 -17.90
C VAL A 299 -7.90 5.28 -19.07
N PRO A 300 -8.23 5.77 -20.27
CA PRO A 300 -7.27 5.82 -21.38
C PRO A 300 -6.03 6.63 -21.00
N LEU A 301 -4.86 6.22 -21.47
CA LEU A 301 -3.61 6.95 -21.25
C LEU A 301 -3.71 8.41 -21.77
N ALA A 302 -4.46 8.62 -22.85
CA ALA A 302 -4.72 9.97 -23.40
C ALA A 302 -5.41 10.91 -22.40
N ASP A 303 -6.13 10.39 -21.39
CA ASP A 303 -6.82 11.17 -20.37
C ASP A 303 -6.00 11.33 -19.07
N ILE A 304 -4.69 11.03 -19.11
CA ILE A 304 -3.83 11.01 -17.92
C ILE A 304 -3.83 12.33 -17.14
N GLU A 305 -3.89 13.47 -17.84
CA GLU A 305 -3.88 14.79 -17.20
C GLU A 305 -5.09 15.01 -16.29
N ASN A 306 -6.28 14.61 -16.76
CA ASN A 306 -7.51 14.63 -15.96
C ASN A 306 -7.47 13.58 -14.85
N ALA A 307 -7.06 12.35 -15.16
CA ALA A 307 -6.97 11.26 -14.20
C ALA A 307 -6.02 11.59 -13.04
N TRP A 308 -4.92 12.26 -13.33
CA TRP A 308 -3.92 12.64 -12.34
C TRP A 308 -4.48 13.57 -11.25
N GLN A 309 -5.43 14.44 -11.60
CA GLN A 309 -6.04 15.40 -10.69
C GLN A 309 -7.23 14.85 -9.90
N ARG A 310 -7.79 13.70 -10.32
CA ARG A 310 -8.97 13.11 -9.70
C ARG A 310 -8.68 12.57 -8.29
N ASP A 311 -9.67 12.73 -7.42
CA ASP A 311 -9.72 12.03 -6.12
C ASP A 311 -10.10 10.56 -6.33
N GLN A 312 -9.30 9.65 -5.81
CA GLN A 312 -9.43 8.20 -5.98
C GLN A 312 -10.08 7.52 -4.76
N ARG A 313 -10.99 8.19 -4.06
CA ARG A 313 -11.60 7.66 -2.83
C ARG A 313 -12.10 6.23 -3.02
N GLY A 314 -11.43 5.28 -2.35
CA GLY A 314 -11.85 3.89 -2.25
C GLY A 314 -11.70 3.04 -3.50
N ARG A 315 -11.28 3.60 -4.66
CA ARG A 315 -11.02 2.87 -5.91
C ARG A 315 -9.64 3.19 -6.48
N ARG A 316 -9.20 2.40 -7.45
CA ARG A 316 -7.93 2.60 -8.15
C ARG A 316 -8.16 2.91 -9.64
N LEU A 317 -7.64 4.04 -10.12
CA LEU A 317 -7.60 4.32 -11.56
C LEU A 317 -6.55 3.44 -12.21
N VAL A 318 -6.91 2.80 -13.30
CA VAL A 318 -6.04 1.93 -14.09
C VAL A 318 -5.89 2.55 -15.48
N ILE A 319 -4.69 2.99 -15.77
CA ILE A 319 -4.32 3.65 -17.03
C ILE A 319 -4.09 2.57 -18.08
N ILE A 320 -4.78 2.72 -19.21
CA ILE A 320 -4.74 1.80 -20.36
C ILE A 320 -4.04 2.53 -21.50
N PRO A 321 -2.87 2.09 -21.94
CA PRO A 321 -2.11 2.69 -23.05
C PRO A 321 -2.76 2.58 -24.40
#